data_bfc7bac76e266c22b7f1d19ed05fe9fd
#
_entry.id   bfc7bac76e266c22b7f1d19ed05fe9fd
#
_cell.length_a   1.000
_cell.length_b   1.000
_cell.length_c   1.000
_cell.angle_alpha   90.00
_cell.angle_beta   90.00
_cell.angle_gamma   90.00
#
_symmetry.space_group_name_H-M   'P 1'
#
loop_
_entity.id
_entity.type
_entity.pdbx_description
1 polymer ?
#
loop_
_entity_poly.entity_id
_entity_poly.type
_entity_poly.pdbx_seq_one_letter_code
_entity_poly.pdbx_strand_id
1 'polypeptide(L)'
;MNGQSSLKKNKKYIYLISPIKIKDKDFFVDLEKIFKTKKIAFFQLRLKKETPKKIIALGKKIRKLCRKYGVKLIINDFPKLTKIIDADGCHIGQSDISLIDARKMLKNKIIGVTCHNSKRLIKKASAEGADYIAIGAFYQSITKKVRYKAKIKLLNEAKSITKIPIVAIGGIKFSNYKKLLLNNAHFLAISSYIWKNKKLNPIEALRRLK
;
A
#
# COMPACT_ATOMS: atom_id res chain seq x y z
N MET A 1 -27.00 -6.28 24.20
CA MET A 1 -26.23 -5.02 24.35
C MET A 1 -25.47 -4.81 23.03
N ASN A 2 -25.92 -3.84 22.23
CA ASN A 2 -25.48 -3.61 20.87
C ASN A 2 -24.19 -2.82 20.84
N GLY A 3 -23.04 -3.48 20.63
CA GLY A 3 -21.74 -2.85 20.41
C GLY A 3 -21.43 -2.70 18.92
N GLN A 4 -22.24 -1.96 18.18
CA GLN A 4 -21.81 -1.44 16.87
C GLN A 4 -20.82 -0.32 17.09
N SER A 5 -19.52 -0.63 17.07
CA SER A 5 -18.49 0.39 17.01
C SER A 5 -18.62 1.12 15.66
N SER A 6 -19.16 2.32 15.72
CA SER A 6 -19.24 3.24 14.59
C SER A 6 -17.85 3.38 13.97
N LEU A 7 -17.68 2.88 12.77
CA LEU A 7 -16.52 3.17 11.90
C LEU A 7 -16.52 4.70 11.75
N LYS A 8 -15.61 5.39 12.46
CA LYS A 8 -15.48 6.84 12.40
C LYS A 8 -15.38 7.27 10.93
N LYS A 9 -16.33 8.10 10.49
CA LYS A 9 -16.65 8.49 9.10
C LYS A 9 -15.50 9.09 8.26
N ASN A 10 -14.27 9.26 8.80
CA ASN A 10 -13.14 9.96 8.15
C ASN A 10 -11.79 9.28 8.23
N LYS A 11 -11.70 7.97 8.44
CA LYS A 11 -10.40 7.30 8.53
C LYS A 11 -9.89 6.96 7.13
N LYS A 12 -8.76 7.56 6.72
CA LYS A 12 -8.02 7.18 5.51
C LYS A 12 -7.50 5.75 5.66
N TYR A 13 -8.07 4.78 4.96
CA TYR A 13 -7.66 3.36 5.03
C TYR A 13 -7.16 2.79 3.70
N ILE A 14 -7.11 3.60 2.64
CA ILE A 14 -6.68 3.12 1.33
C ILE A 14 -5.20 3.40 1.15
N TYR A 15 -4.48 2.33 0.82
CA TYR A 15 -3.11 2.31 0.38
C TYR A 15 -3.11 2.05 -1.13
N LEU A 16 -3.06 3.12 -1.93
CA LEU A 16 -3.14 3.02 -3.39
C LEU A 16 -1.77 2.67 -3.97
N ILE A 17 -1.69 1.60 -4.75
CA ILE A 17 -0.48 1.23 -5.51
C ILE A 17 -0.66 1.69 -6.95
N SER A 18 0.39 2.30 -7.54
CA SER A 18 0.39 2.75 -8.93
C SER A 18 0.04 1.63 -9.93
N PRO A 19 -0.42 1.94 -11.14
CA PRO A 19 -0.45 0.97 -12.23
C PRO A 19 0.99 0.48 -12.57
N ILE A 20 1.09 -0.64 -13.30
CA ILE A 20 2.39 -1.24 -13.67
C ILE A 20 3.20 -0.32 -14.58
N LYS A 21 2.52 0.44 -15.44
CA LYS A 21 3.09 1.48 -16.31
C LYS A 21 2.28 2.76 -16.13
N ILE A 22 3.00 3.87 -16.07
CA ILE A 22 2.39 5.21 -16.11
C ILE A 22 2.70 5.77 -17.49
N LYS A 23 1.68 5.92 -18.32
CA LYS A 23 1.86 6.28 -19.74
C LYS A 23 1.62 7.76 -20.00
N ASP A 24 0.61 8.41 -19.41
CA ASP A 24 0.01 9.62 -19.94
C ASP A 24 -0.34 10.71 -18.92
N LYS A 25 -0.69 11.89 -19.47
CA LYS A 25 -1.25 13.02 -18.72
C LYS A 25 -2.50 12.63 -17.93
N ASP A 26 -3.33 11.74 -18.48
CA ASP A 26 -4.57 11.27 -17.86
C ASP A 26 -4.35 10.61 -16.50
N PHE A 27 -3.23 9.87 -16.34
CA PHE A 27 -2.88 9.32 -15.03
C PHE A 27 -2.78 10.39 -13.93
N PHE A 28 -2.17 11.55 -14.23
CA PHE A 28 -2.01 12.60 -13.24
C PHE A 28 -3.33 13.31 -12.95
N VAL A 29 -4.20 13.46 -13.94
CA VAL A 29 -5.55 13.99 -13.79
C VAL A 29 -6.38 13.07 -12.87
N ASP A 30 -6.36 11.76 -13.16
CA ASP A 30 -7.07 10.78 -12.35
C ASP A 30 -6.49 10.68 -10.94
N LEU A 31 -5.16 10.69 -10.79
CA LEU A 31 -4.50 10.66 -9.49
C LEU A 31 -4.88 11.88 -8.64
N GLU A 32 -4.93 13.06 -9.24
CA GLU A 32 -5.35 14.26 -8.53
C GLU A 32 -6.83 14.19 -8.10
N LYS A 33 -7.74 13.75 -8.99
CA LYS A 33 -9.15 13.49 -8.64
C LYS A 33 -9.28 12.50 -7.49
N ILE A 34 -8.49 11.41 -7.50
CA ILE A 34 -8.44 10.41 -6.45
C ILE A 34 -7.99 11.03 -5.12
N PHE A 35 -6.93 11.83 -5.11
CA PHE A 35 -6.41 12.45 -3.90
C PHE A 35 -7.37 13.49 -3.29
N LYS A 36 -8.11 14.23 -4.13
CA LYS A 36 -9.19 15.15 -3.71
C LYS A 36 -10.27 14.45 -2.86
N THR A 37 -10.46 13.14 -2.99
CA THR A 37 -11.42 12.40 -2.16
C THR A 37 -11.05 12.29 -0.69
N LYS A 38 -9.80 12.63 -0.33
CA LYS A 38 -9.23 12.51 1.03
C LYS A 38 -9.26 11.08 1.62
N LYS A 39 -9.53 10.05 0.80
CA LYS A 39 -9.58 8.64 1.25
C LYS A 39 -8.21 7.94 1.26
N ILE A 40 -7.21 8.49 0.57
CA ILE A 40 -5.89 7.87 0.39
C ILE A 40 -4.96 8.25 1.54
N ALA A 41 -4.45 7.24 2.25
CA ALA A 41 -3.42 7.41 3.27
C ALA A 41 -2.02 7.37 2.64
N PHE A 42 -1.78 6.36 1.80
CA PHE A 42 -0.51 6.09 1.15
C PHE A 42 -0.68 5.94 -0.35
N PHE A 43 0.31 6.43 -1.09
CA PHE A 43 0.47 6.13 -2.51
C PHE A 43 1.82 5.45 -2.72
N GLN A 44 1.83 4.19 -3.21
CA GLN A 44 3.06 3.48 -3.54
C GLN A 44 3.36 3.58 -5.03
N LEU A 45 4.52 4.17 -5.36
CA LEU A 45 5.05 4.15 -6.72
C LEU A 45 5.79 2.84 -6.97
N ARG A 46 5.19 1.94 -7.80
CA ARG A 46 5.68 0.59 -8.08
C ARG A 46 5.84 0.35 -9.57
N LEU A 47 7.01 0.64 -10.10
CA LEU A 47 7.36 0.58 -11.53
C LEU A 47 8.54 -0.38 -11.75
N LYS A 48 8.32 -1.69 -11.56
CA LYS A 48 9.39 -2.72 -11.57
C LYS A 48 10.16 -2.88 -12.88
N LYS A 49 9.60 -2.41 -13.99
CA LYS A 49 10.18 -2.53 -15.34
C LYS A 49 10.73 -1.21 -15.89
N GLU A 50 10.71 -0.15 -15.08
CA GLU A 50 11.15 1.17 -15.51
C GLU A 50 12.56 1.49 -14.99
N THR A 51 13.27 2.36 -15.71
CA THR A 51 14.60 2.79 -15.32
C THR A 51 14.59 3.67 -14.06
N PRO A 52 15.65 3.69 -13.26
CA PRO A 52 15.77 4.60 -12.11
C PRO A 52 15.53 6.06 -12.50
N LYS A 53 16.05 6.53 -13.62
CA LYS A 53 15.84 7.90 -14.15
C LYS A 53 14.35 8.22 -14.32
N LYS A 54 13.58 7.29 -14.89
CA LYS A 54 12.13 7.46 -15.09
C LYS A 54 11.35 7.42 -13.77
N ILE A 55 11.74 6.50 -12.85
CA ILE A 55 11.13 6.43 -11.51
C ILE A 55 11.35 7.74 -10.75
N ILE A 56 12.56 8.32 -10.81
CA ILE A 56 12.88 9.61 -10.16
C ILE A 56 12.02 10.72 -10.76
N ALA A 57 11.97 10.85 -12.08
CA ALA A 57 11.20 11.91 -12.76
C ALA A 57 9.71 11.86 -12.40
N LEU A 58 9.09 10.66 -12.48
CA LEU A 58 7.70 10.47 -12.11
C LEU A 58 7.48 10.64 -10.60
N GLY A 59 8.39 10.12 -9.79
CA GLY A 59 8.32 10.21 -8.33
C GLY A 59 8.35 11.66 -7.84
N LYS A 60 9.19 12.52 -8.39
CA LYS A 60 9.23 13.96 -8.07
C LYS A 60 7.91 14.66 -8.41
N LYS A 61 7.29 14.35 -9.57
CA LYS A 61 5.97 14.89 -9.95
C LYS A 61 4.88 14.42 -8.97
N ILE A 62 4.85 13.12 -8.67
CA ILE A 62 3.88 12.51 -7.75
C ILE A 62 4.08 13.06 -6.33
N ARG A 63 5.32 13.29 -5.89
CA ARG A 63 5.63 13.86 -4.59
C ARG A 63 4.95 15.22 -4.37
N LYS A 64 4.94 16.08 -5.39
CA LYS A 64 4.25 17.38 -5.34
C LYS A 64 2.74 17.20 -5.08
N LEU A 65 2.09 16.28 -5.79
CA LEU A 65 0.68 15.97 -5.56
C LEU A 65 0.43 15.35 -4.17
N CYS A 66 1.28 14.42 -3.75
CA CYS A 66 1.17 13.81 -2.42
C CYS A 66 1.23 14.86 -1.31
N ARG A 67 2.16 15.81 -1.39
CA ARG A 67 2.26 16.93 -0.42
C ARG A 67 1.00 17.79 -0.42
N LYS A 68 0.52 18.21 -1.60
CA LYS A 68 -0.69 19.04 -1.76
C LYS A 68 -1.92 18.43 -1.08
N TYR A 69 -2.07 17.10 -1.10
CA TYR A 69 -3.25 16.40 -0.59
C TYR A 69 -3.01 15.64 0.73
N GLY A 70 -1.85 15.77 1.35
CA GLY A 70 -1.52 15.09 2.60
C GLY A 70 -1.52 13.56 2.47
N VAL A 71 -1.03 13.05 1.33
CA VAL A 71 -0.85 11.62 1.05
C VAL A 71 0.62 11.27 1.25
N LYS A 72 0.92 10.14 1.91
CA LYS A 72 2.30 9.67 2.08
C LYS A 72 2.78 8.94 0.84
N LEU A 73 3.88 9.40 0.23
CA LEU A 73 4.51 8.74 -0.92
C LEU A 73 5.47 7.64 -0.46
N ILE A 74 5.26 6.43 -0.94
CA ILE A 74 6.10 5.26 -0.69
C ILE A 74 6.74 4.80 -1.99
N ILE A 75 8.06 4.59 -2.01
CA ILE A 75 8.78 4.01 -3.15
C ILE A 75 8.92 2.50 -2.94
N ASN A 76 8.60 1.73 -3.98
CA ASN A 76 8.71 0.28 -3.92
C ASN A 76 10.15 -0.18 -4.17
N ASP A 77 10.70 -1.05 -3.34
CA ASP A 77 11.99 -1.78 -3.44
C ASP A 77 13.28 -0.91 -3.36
N PHE A 78 13.25 0.40 -3.57
CA PHE A 78 14.45 1.22 -3.77
C PHE A 78 14.66 2.30 -2.70
N PRO A 79 15.34 2.01 -1.55
CA PRO A 79 15.65 3.00 -0.53
C PRO A 79 16.48 4.19 -1.04
N LYS A 80 17.44 3.96 -1.94
CA LYS A 80 18.23 5.06 -2.56
C LYS A 80 17.33 6.05 -3.30
N LEU A 81 16.39 5.56 -4.11
CA LEU A 81 15.45 6.41 -4.84
C LEU A 81 14.48 7.13 -3.91
N THR A 82 14.12 6.53 -2.76
CA THR A 82 13.31 7.16 -1.72
C THR A 82 13.96 8.45 -1.22
N LYS A 83 15.28 8.45 -1.01
CA LYS A 83 16.05 9.67 -0.63
C LYS A 83 16.07 10.69 -1.75
N ILE A 84 16.40 10.29 -2.98
CA ILE A 84 16.55 11.20 -4.14
C ILE A 84 15.20 11.89 -4.48
N ILE A 85 14.09 11.17 -4.35
CA ILE A 85 12.73 11.68 -4.61
C ILE A 85 12.22 12.50 -3.42
N ASP A 86 12.86 12.37 -2.26
CA ASP A 86 12.39 12.84 -0.97
C ASP A 86 10.98 12.30 -0.63
N ALA A 87 10.76 11.01 -0.91
CA ALA A 87 9.52 10.34 -0.55
C ALA A 87 9.42 10.12 0.98
N ASP A 88 8.19 9.89 1.46
CA ASP A 88 7.93 9.67 2.89
C ASP A 88 8.46 8.32 3.38
N GLY A 89 8.62 7.34 2.48
CA GLY A 89 9.10 6.03 2.86
C GLY A 89 9.35 5.07 1.70
N CYS A 90 9.72 3.84 2.07
CA CYS A 90 9.99 2.73 1.18
C CYS A 90 9.20 1.50 1.59
N HIS A 91 8.81 0.66 0.62
CA HIS A 91 8.25 -0.66 0.87
C HIS A 91 9.19 -1.71 0.30
N ILE A 92 9.62 -2.67 1.12
CA ILE A 92 10.55 -3.73 0.76
C ILE A 92 9.90 -5.12 0.83
N GLY A 93 10.27 -5.98 -0.09
CA GLY A 93 9.92 -7.40 -0.10
C GLY A 93 11.02 -8.27 0.50
N GLN A 94 10.81 -9.59 0.48
CA GLN A 94 11.73 -10.56 1.11
C GLN A 94 13.01 -10.82 0.30
N SER A 95 13.04 -10.46 -0.99
CA SER A 95 14.20 -10.58 -1.88
C SER A 95 14.96 -9.26 -2.09
N ASP A 96 14.49 -8.19 -1.45
CA ASP A 96 15.10 -6.88 -1.54
C ASP A 96 16.15 -6.69 -0.43
N ILE A 97 16.66 -5.47 -0.26
CA ILE A 97 17.56 -5.12 0.85
C ILE A 97 16.94 -5.47 2.21
N SER A 98 17.77 -5.83 3.18
CA SER A 98 17.29 -6.11 4.54
C SER A 98 16.63 -4.89 5.20
N LEU A 99 15.69 -5.14 6.14
CA LEU A 99 15.05 -4.03 6.88
C LEU A 99 16.08 -3.23 7.67
N ILE A 100 17.07 -3.89 8.27
CA ILE A 100 18.15 -3.26 9.05
C ILE A 100 18.96 -2.31 8.16
N ASP A 101 19.36 -2.74 6.98
CA ASP A 101 20.14 -1.91 6.06
C ASP A 101 19.31 -0.79 5.44
N ALA A 102 18.04 -1.06 5.13
CA ALA A 102 17.10 -0.03 4.71
C ALA A 102 16.91 1.03 5.80
N ARG A 103 16.83 0.63 7.08
CA ARG A 103 16.70 1.54 8.23
C ARG A 103 17.95 2.39 8.43
N LYS A 104 19.16 1.81 8.34
CA LYS A 104 20.42 2.58 8.34
C LYS A 104 20.42 3.68 7.26
N MET A 105 19.93 3.35 6.08
CA MET A 105 19.88 4.25 4.93
C MET A 105 18.80 5.33 5.05
N LEU A 106 17.60 4.98 5.53
CA LEU A 106 16.42 5.83 5.53
C LEU A 106 16.14 6.53 6.86
N LYS A 107 16.84 6.15 7.92
CA LYS A 107 16.69 6.74 9.27
C LYS A 107 15.21 6.79 9.70
N ASN A 108 14.64 7.99 9.77
CA ASN A 108 13.28 8.27 10.27
C ASN A 108 12.17 8.14 9.19
N LYS A 109 12.50 7.73 7.96
CA LYS A 109 11.47 7.53 6.92
C LYS A 109 10.70 6.23 7.15
N ILE A 110 9.47 6.19 6.67
CA ILE A 110 8.59 5.02 6.80
C ILE A 110 9.16 3.83 6.02
N ILE A 111 9.28 2.66 6.66
CA ILE A 111 9.66 1.42 6.01
C ILE A 111 8.58 0.37 6.25
N GLY A 112 7.95 -0.08 5.16
CA GLY A 112 7.01 -1.18 5.20
C GLY A 112 7.62 -2.47 4.67
N VAL A 113 7.21 -3.61 5.21
CA VAL A 113 7.75 -4.92 4.87
C VAL A 113 6.65 -5.88 4.42
N THR A 114 6.85 -6.57 3.29
CA THR A 114 5.99 -7.68 2.87
C THR A 114 6.24 -8.91 3.73
N CYS A 115 5.22 -9.40 4.44
CA CYS A 115 5.29 -10.61 5.27
C CYS A 115 4.55 -11.82 4.68
N HIS A 116 4.00 -11.69 3.47
CA HIS A 116 3.23 -12.75 2.83
C HIS A 116 2.11 -13.31 3.74
N ASN A 117 2.10 -14.62 4.00
CA ASN A 117 1.20 -15.31 4.91
C ASN A 117 1.94 -15.93 6.12
N SER A 118 3.09 -15.36 6.50
CA SER A 118 4.04 -15.95 7.45
C SER A 118 4.08 -15.22 8.80
N LYS A 119 3.67 -15.89 9.87
CA LYS A 119 3.79 -15.38 11.25
C LYS A 119 5.26 -15.12 11.63
N ARG A 120 6.20 -15.95 11.15
CA ARG A 120 7.65 -15.76 11.36
C ARG A 120 8.14 -14.44 10.79
N LEU A 121 7.72 -14.10 9.56
CA LEU A 121 8.09 -12.83 8.93
C LEU A 121 7.44 -11.63 9.63
N ILE A 122 6.22 -11.77 10.14
CA ILE A 122 5.54 -10.73 10.94
C ILE A 122 6.33 -10.44 12.20
N LYS A 123 6.70 -11.48 12.99
CA LYS A 123 7.53 -11.34 14.20
C LYS A 123 8.87 -10.67 13.89
N LYS A 124 9.57 -11.15 12.85
CA LYS A 124 10.87 -10.60 12.42
C LYS A 124 10.76 -9.13 12.05
N ALA A 125 9.84 -8.76 11.15
CA ALA A 125 9.67 -7.37 10.72
C ALA A 125 9.30 -6.43 11.88
N SER A 126 8.47 -6.90 12.83
CA SER A 126 8.12 -6.14 14.03
C SER A 126 9.32 -5.90 14.93
N ALA A 127 10.12 -6.94 15.19
CA ALA A 127 11.32 -6.85 16.05
C ALA A 127 12.42 -5.98 15.44
N GLU A 128 12.57 -6.00 14.12
CA GLU A 128 13.57 -5.20 13.38
C GLU A 128 13.11 -3.75 13.13
N GLY A 129 11.94 -3.33 13.61
CA GLY A 129 11.49 -1.93 13.55
C GLY A 129 10.85 -1.50 12.21
N ALA A 130 10.06 -2.36 11.58
CA ALA A 130 9.19 -1.96 10.48
C ALA A 130 8.10 -1.00 10.98
N ASP A 131 7.75 0.01 10.17
CA ASP A 131 6.66 0.95 10.49
C ASP A 131 5.29 0.40 10.12
N TYR A 132 5.22 -0.54 9.20
CA TYR A 132 4.03 -1.35 8.90
C TYR A 132 4.40 -2.66 8.22
N ILE A 133 3.51 -3.64 8.28
CA ILE A 133 3.64 -4.92 7.58
C ILE A 133 2.54 -5.08 6.53
N ALA A 134 2.87 -5.73 5.40
CA ALA A 134 1.89 -6.11 4.38
C ALA A 134 1.68 -7.63 4.38
N ILE A 135 0.44 -8.05 4.59
CA ILE A 135 0.00 -9.45 4.62
C ILE A 135 -0.86 -9.74 3.40
N GLY A 136 -0.63 -10.86 2.76
CA GLY A 136 -1.40 -11.30 1.58
C GLY A 136 -0.65 -12.37 0.75
N ALA A 137 -1.21 -12.79 -0.38
CA ALA A 137 -2.42 -12.24 -0.98
C ALA A 137 -3.68 -12.87 -0.40
N PHE A 138 -4.71 -12.07 -0.08
CA PHE A 138 -5.98 -12.58 0.42
C PHE A 138 -6.88 -13.16 -0.68
N TYR A 139 -6.82 -12.57 -1.88
CA TYR A 139 -7.64 -12.97 -3.03
C TYR A 139 -6.79 -13.07 -4.29
N GLN A 140 -7.31 -13.74 -5.32
CA GLN A 140 -6.69 -13.80 -6.64
C GLN A 140 -6.44 -12.40 -7.20
N SER A 141 -5.30 -12.20 -7.86
CA SER A 141 -4.88 -10.92 -8.45
C SER A 141 -4.58 -11.10 -9.92
N ILE A 142 -5.05 -10.16 -10.74
CA ILE A 142 -4.75 -10.12 -12.18
C ILE A 142 -3.37 -9.51 -12.49
N THR A 143 -2.71 -8.92 -11.48
CA THR A 143 -1.43 -8.20 -11.67
C THR A 143 -0.21 -9.05 -11.34
N LYS A 144 -0.35 -10.14 -10.58
CA LYS A 144 0.73 -11.03 -10.18
C LYS A 144 0.19 -12.42 -9.88
N LYS A 145 0.88 -13.47 -10.32
CA LYS A 145 0.61 -14.85 -9.90
C LYS A 145 0.76 -14.95 -8.38
N VAL A 146 -0.32 -15.41 -7.70
CA VAL A 146 -0.35 -15.51 -6.24
C VAL A 146 0.42 -16.75 -5.81
N ARG A 147 1.61 -16.58 -5.21
CA ARG A 147 2.39 -17.67 -4.62
C ARG A 147 1.96 -17.99 -3.19
N TYR A 148 1.60 -16.97 -2.43
CA TYR A 148 1.24 -17.08 -1.01
C TYR A 148 -0.22 -16.65 -0.82
N LYS A 149 -1.07 -17.57 -0.36
CA LYS A 149 -2.47 -17.29 -0.01
C LYS A 149 -2.57 -17.07 1.49
N ALA A 150 -3.02 -15.90 1.92
CA ALA A 150 -3.32 -15.62 3.32
C ALA A 150 -4.79 -15.94 3.64
N LYS A 151 -5.05 -16.56 4.78
CA LYS A 151 -6.41 -16.70 5.34
C LYS A 151 -6.74 -15.49 6.20
N ILE A 152 -8.00 -15.06 6.24
CA ILE A 152 -8.45 -13.87 6.99
C ILE A 152 -8.08 -13.94 8.47
N LYS A 153 -8.15 -15.13 9.09
CA LYS A 153 -7.73 -15.33 10.49
C LYS A 153 -6.30 -14.83 10.79
N LEU A 154 -5.41 -14.82 9.77
CA LEU A 154 -4.04 -14.33 9.97
C LEU A 154 -3.98 -12.84 10.34
N LEU A 155 -4.98 -12.02 9.97
CA LEU A 155 -5.06 -10.62 10.39
C LEU A 155 -5.26 -10.50 11.90
N ASN A 156 -6.13 -11.32 12.48
CA ASN A 156 -6.37 -11.37 13.92
C ASN A 156 -5.15 -11.91 14.67
N GLU A 157 -4.55 -12.98 14.14
CA GLU A 157 -3.31 -13.54 14.68
C GLU A 157 -2.14 -12.55 14.61
N ALA A 158 -2.04 -11.78 13.52
CA ALA A 158 -1.02 -10.73 13.36
C ALA A 158 -1.18 -9.63 14.40
N LYS A 159 -2.41 -9.23 14.73
CA LYS A 159 -2.69 -8.23 15.77
C LYS A 159 -2.20 -8.69 17.16
N SER A 160 -2.23 -9.99 17.45
CA SER A 160 -1.68 -10.54 18.69
C SER A 160 -0.15 -10.60 18.69
N ILE A 161 0.47 -10.68 17.50
CA ILE A 161 1.94 -10.74 17.33
C ILE A 161 2.59 -9.36 17.38
N THR A 162 1.90 -8.34 16.83
CA THR A 162 2.50 -7.01 16.64
C THR A 162 1.50 -5.88 16.86
N LYS A 163 2.01 -4.74 17.34
CA LYS A 163 1.24 -3.49 17.47
C LYS A 163 1.36 -2.58 16.25
N ILE A 164 2.28 -2.86 15.33
CA ILE A 164 2.45 -2.01 14.14
C ILE A 164 1.29 -2.17 13.14
N PRO A 165 1.01 -1.15 12.31
CA PRO A 165 -0.10 -1.18 11.36
C PRO A 165 -0.01 -2.35 10.36
N ILE A 166 -1.16 -2.95 10.05
CA ILE A 166 -1.30 -4.07 9.12
C ILE A 166 -1.94 -3.58 7.83
N VAL A 167 -1.26 -3.80 6.71
CA VAL A 167 -1.76 -3.56 5.35
C VAL A 167 -2.18 -4.89 4.74
N ALA A 168 -3.47 -5.05 4.43
CA ALA A 168 -3.94 -6.21 3.68
C ALA A 168 -3.76 -5.97 2.17
N ILE A 169 -3.24 -6.98 1.45
CA ILE A 169 -2.97 -6.88 0.02
C ILE A 169 -3.43 -8.14 -0.75
N GLY A 170 -3.72 -7.96 -2.05
CA GLY A 170 -3.99 -9.03 -3.02
C GLY A 170 -5.47 -9.17 -3.36
N GLY A 171 -5.83 -8.82 -4.61
CA GLY A 171 -7.15 -9.01 -5.20
C GLY A 171 -8.30 -8.27 -4.50
N ILE A 172 -8.00 -7.19 -3.78
CA ILE A 172 -8.99 -6.41 -3.04
C ILE A 172 -9.85 -5.59 -3.99
N LYS A 173 -11.20 -5.70 -3.83
CA LYS A 173 -12.22 -5.02 -4.62
C LYS A 173 -13.45 -4.72 -3.76
N PHE A 174 -14.44 -4.03 -4.34
CA PHE A 174 -15.67 -3.65 -3.65
C PHE A 174 -16.37 -4.82 -2.93
N SER A 175 -16.44 -6.00 -3.55
CA SER A 175 -17.17 -7.14 -2.98
C SER A 175 -16.47 -7.84 -1.80
N ASN A 176 -15.21 -7.48 -1.46
CA ASN A 176 -14.44 -8.21 -0.45
C ASN A 176 -13.67 -7.36 0.56
N TYR A 177 -13.57 -6.05 0.37
CA TYR A 177 -12.72 -5.18 1.19
C TYR A 177 -13.20 -5.04 2.64
N LYS A 178 -14.52 -4.98 2.89
CA LYS A 178 -15.09 -4.78 4.24
C LYS A 178 -14.65 -5.90 5.19
N LYS A 179 -14.65 -7.14 4.70
CA LYS A 179 -14.25 -8.31 5.51
C LYS A 179 -12.82 -8.21 6.05
N LEU A 180 -11.90 -7.57 5.31
CA LEU A 180 -10.53 -7.36 5.77
C LEU A 180 -10.45 -6.29 6.87
N LEU A 181 -11.18 -5.18 6.71
CA LEU A 181 -11.25 -4.11 7.72
C LEU A 181 -11.85 -4.60 9.04
N LEU A 182 -12.92 -5.39 8.96
CA LEU A 182 -13.56 -6.00 10.13
C LEU A 182 -12.67 -7.02 10.85
N ASN A 183 -11.62 -7.52 10.19
CA ASN A 183 -10.64 -8.45 10.75
C ASN A 183 -9.27 -7.80 11.01
N ASN A 184 -9.23 -6.56 11.46
CA ASN A 184 -8.02 -5.86 11.92
C ASN A 184 -7.02 -5.45 10.82
N ALA A 185 -7.39 -5.40 9.54
CA ALA A 185 -6.60 -4.68 8.56
C ALA A 185 -6.73 -3.17 8.84
N HIS A 186 -5.60 -2.48 9.00
CA HIS A 186 -5.57 -1.02 9.19
C HIS A 186 -5.65 -0.29 7.85
N PHE A 187 -5.02 -0.87 6.82
CA PHE A 187 -5.00 -0.34 5.46
C PHE A 187 -5.23 -1.44 4.43
N LEU A 188 -5.78 -1.06 3.28
CA LEU A 188 -6.04 -1.92 2.14
C LEU A 188 -5.18 -1.49 0.95
N ALA A 189 -4.23 -2.34 0.54
CA ALA A 189 -3.39 -2.08 -0.63
C ALA A 189 -4.13 -2.50 -1.92
N ILE A 190 -4.49 -1.52 -2.73
CA ILE A 190 -5.32 -1.68 -3.92
C ILE A 190 -4.60 -1.10 -5.14
N SER A 191 -4.61 -1.84 -6.26
CA SER A 191 -4.11 -1.39 -7.55
C SER A 191 -5.09 -1.70 -8.68
N SER A 192 -5.18 -2.96 -9.10
CA SER A 192 -5.93 -3.37 -10.30
C SER A 192 -7.41 -3.03 -10.26
N TYR A 193 -8.05 -3.06 -9.11
CA TYR A 193 -9.45 -2.68 -8.98
C TYR A 193 -9.68 -1.19 -9.34
N ILE A 194 -8.72 -0.34 -9.09
CA ILE A 194 -8.77 1.09 -9.45
C ILE A 194 -8.33 1.31 -10.90
N TRP A 195 -7.13 0.80 -11.28
CA TRP A 195 -6.49 1.16 -12.54
C TRP A 195 -6.84 0.27 -13.75
N LYS A 196 -7.41 -0.93 -13.52
CA LYS A 196 -7.75 -1.92 -14.54
C LYS A 196 -9.21 -2.34 -14.49
N ASN A 197 -10.07 -1.52 -13.91
CA ASN A 197 -11.50 -1.78 -13.91
C ASN A 197 -12.06 -1.57 -15.33
N LYS A 198 -12.75 -2.59 -15.86
CA LYS A 198 -13.32 -2.51 -17.22
C LYS A 198 -14.66 -1.76 -17.28
N LYS A 199 -15.35 -1.60 -16.12
CA LYS A 199 -16.71 -1.03 -16.05
C LYS A 199 -16.75 0.35 -15.40
N LEU A 200 -15.71 0.75 -14.69
CA LEU A 200 -15.67 1.98 -13.90
C LEU A 200 -14.36 2.71 -14.17
N ASN A 201 -14.42 4.03 -14.26
CA ASN A 201 -13.21 4.83 -14.22
C ASN A 201 -12.57 4.81 -12.83
N PRO A 202 -11.31 5.25 -12.66
CA PRO A 202 -10.60 5.15 -11.38
C PRO A 202 -11.30 5.83 -10.19
N ILE A 203 -11.94 6.97 -10.41
CA ILE A 203 -12.62 7.71 -9.34
C ILE A 203 -13.94 7.03 -8.92
N GLU A 204 -14.69 6.47 -9.88
CA GLU A 204 -15.90 5.71 -9.61
C GLU A 204 -15.59 4.43 -8.84
N ALA A 205 -14.54 3.70 -9.27
CA ALA A 205 -14.09 2.51 -8.55
C ALA A 205 -13.71 2.83 -7.09
N LEU A 206 -13.02 3.95 -6.86
CA LEU A 206 -12.65 4.40 -5.53
C LEU A 206 -13.88 4.80 -4.70
N ARG A 207 -14.85 5.50 -5.27
CA ARG A 207 -16.08 5.95 -4.57
C ARG A 207 -16.89 4.79 -4.01
N ARG A 208 -16.86 3.62 -4.65
CA ARG A 208 -17.54 2.41 -4.16
C ARG A 208 -16.91 1.84 -2.88
N LEU A 209 -15.65 2.13 -2.60
CA LEU A 209 -14.99 1.75 -1.34
C LEU A 209 -15.38 2.80 -0.26
N LYS A 210 -16.50 2.51 0.44
CA LYS A 210 -17.09 3.38 1.47
C LYS A 210 -16.58 3.05 2.85
#